data_9d4d023769750cc8a0a7534585ec8964
#
_entry.id   9d4d023769750cc8a0a7534585ec8964
#
_cell.length_a   1.000
_cell.length_b   1.000
_cell.length_c   1.000
_cell.angle_alpha   90.00
_cell.angle_beta   90.00
_cell.angle_gamma   90.00
#
_symmetry.space_group_name_H-M   'P 1'
#
loop_
_entity.id
_entity.type
_entity.pdbx_description
1 polymer ?
#
loop_
_entity_poly.entity_id
_entity_poly.type
_entity_poly.pdbx_seq_one_letter_code
_entity_poly.pdbx_strand_id
1 'polypeptide(L)'
;MKVLGISFGRKMGNTDILVKEALFGAKAAGAEVEFVNTLNLNIGRCIGCGVCSTRFRQGEDTQCIIKDDFQAFEEKILDADAVILGAPVYVLEPVGQFKDFVDRFGPRHDRAAVQGEQDRRIAAGQTEGLVDPRYFKDKYVGYISVGGAHTKNWVSLGLPTLHTFNMSSTMKVVGEIDAYDMGRTGSPVLNEDLISKVNTLGVKVTEAVGKPYDEVEWYGEEGTCPVCHQNLIT
;
A
#
# COMPACT_ATOMS: atom_id res chain seq x y z
N MET A 1 -4.48 3.53 17.20
CA MET A 1 -4.23 3.58 15.75
C MET A 1 -4.02 2.16 15.24
N LYS A 2 -4.41 1.91 13.99
CA LYS A 2 -4.35 0.59 13.36
C LYS A 2 -3.40 0.61 12.16
N VAL A 3 -2.43 -0.30 12.14
CA VAL A 3 -1.49 -0.50 11.02
C VAL A 3 -1.77 -1.84 10.35
N LEU A 4 -2.06 -1.80 9.05
CA LEU A 4 -2.34 -2.98 8.24
C LEU A 4 -1.11 -3.38 7.43
N GLY A 5 -0.59 -4.59 7.66
CA GLY A 5 0.45 -5.20 6.84
C GLY A 5 -0.15 -6.01 5.71
N ILE A 6 0.24 -5.71 4.48
CA ILE A 6 -0.23 -6.38 3.27
C ILE A 6 0.95 -7.06 2.58
N SER A 7 0.86 -8.38 2.39
CA SER A 7 1.87 -9.14 1.66
C SER A 7 1.28 -9.74 0.38
N PHE A 8 1.90 -9.43 -0.75
CA PHE A 8 1.63 -10.07 -2.04
C PHE A 8 2.57 -11.26 -2.32
N GLY A 9 3.35 -11.67 -1.32
CA GLY A 9 4.29 -12.77 -1.41
C GLY A 9 3.70 -14.13 -1.10
N ARG A 10 4.49 -15.17 -1.36
CA ARG A 10 4.13 -16.53 -0.98
C ARG A 10 3.97 -16.62 0.54
N LYS A 11 2.99 -17.43 0.97
CA LYS A 11 2.78 -17.72 2.39
C LYS A 11 4.09 -18.20 3.03
N MET A 12 4.44 -17.59 4.17
CA MET A 12 5.70 -17.83 4.89
C MET A 12 6.97 -17.57 4.05
N GLY A 13 6.86 -16.83 2.95
CA GLY A 13 8.00 -16.41 2.12
C GLY A 13 8.66 -15.13 2.65
N ASN A 14 9.70 -14.69 1.94
CA ASN A 14 10.53 -13.55 2.37
C ASN A 14 9.73 -12.25 2.51
N THR A 15 8.76 -12.01 1.61
CA THR A 15 7.87 -10.85 1.71
C THR A 15 7.01 -10.90 2.98
N ASP A 16 6.47 -12.08 3.33
CA ASP A 16 5.70 -12.25 4.57
C ASP A 16 6.56 -11.97 5.81
N ILE A 17 7.81 -12.47 5.80
CA ILE A 17 8.76 -12.27 6.90
C ILE A 17 8.99 -10.77 7.10
N LEU A 18 9.34 -10.06 6.02
CA LEU A 18 9.65 -8.63 6.11
C LEU A 18 8.45 -7.78 6.49
N VAL A 19 7.27 -8.03 5.90
CA VAL A 19 6.05 -7.29 6.30
C VAL A 19 5.72 -7.53 7.78
N LYS A 20 5.85 -8.77 8.26
CA LYS A 20 5.61 -9.07 9.68
C LYS A 20 6.64 -8.43 10.59
N GLU A 21 7.91 -8.37 10.17
CA GLU A 21 8.95 -7.67 10.94
C GLU A 21 8.63 -6.17 11.06
N ALA A 22 8.20 -5.52 9.97
CA ALA A 22 7.74 -4.15 10.05
C ALA A 22 6.53 -3.98 10.99
N LEU A 23 5.59 -4.95 10.98
CA LEU A 23 4.48 -4.94 11.93
C LEU A 23 4.92 -5.15 13.39
N PHE A 24 6.01 -5.89 13.65
CA PHE A 24 6.59 -5.94 15.00
C PHE A 24 7.12 -4.58 15.44
N GLY A 25 7.80 -3.84 14.56
CA GLY A 25 8.19 -2.45 14.82
C GLY A 25 7.00 -1.53 15.09
N ALA A 26 5.95 -1.62 14.25
CA ALA A 26 4.71 -0.86 14.44
C ALA A 26 4.03 -1.18 15.78
N LYS A 27 3.98 -2.45 16.15
CA LYS A 27 3.42 -2.90 17.43
C LYS A 27 4.24 -2.39 18.62
N ALA A 28 5.55 -2.43 18.53
CA ALA A 28 6.45 -1.90 19.56
C ALA A 28 6.26 -0.38 19.74
N ALA A 29 5.92 0.35 18.67
CA ALA A 29 5.57 1.76 18.68
C ALA A 29 4.12 2.03 19.14
N GLY A 30 3.36 1.02 19.58
CA GLY A 30 2.03 1.14 20.18
C GLY A 30 0.85 1.01 19.22
N ALA A 31 1.05 0.55 17.98
CA ALA A 31 -0.04 0.30 17.05
C ALA A 31 -0.75 -1.04 17.34
N GLU A 32 -2.06 -1.08 17.11
CA GLU A 32 -2.76 -2.32 16.81
C GLU A 32 -2.39 -2.76 15.39
N VAL A 33 -2.00 -4.01 15.21
CA VAL A 33 -1.51 -4.51 13.93
C VAL A 33 -2.36 -5.63 13.40
N GLU A 34 -2.62 -5.62 12.10
CA GLU A 34 -3.29 -6.69 11.37
C GLU A 34 -2.43 -7.09 10.17
N PHE A 35 -2.35 -8.39 9.87
CA PHE A 35 -1.60 -8.92 8.73
C PHE A 35 -2.53 -9.63 7.75
N VAL A 36 -2.40 -9.28 6.47
CA VAL A 36 -3.11 -9.93 5.36
C VAL A 36 -2.11 -10.42 4.32
N ASN A 37 -2.18 -11.71 3.99
CA ASN A 37 -1.50 -12.26 2.81
C ASN A 37 -2.52 -12.41 1.69
N THR A 38 -2.29 -11.73 0.56
CA THR A 38 -3.26 -11.66 -0.55
C THR A 38 -3.44 -12.98 -1.29
N LEU A 39 -2.49 -13.93 -1.19
CA LEU A 39 -2.67 -15.28 -1.76
C LEU A 39 -3.76 -16.09 -1.05
N ASN A 40 -4.23 -15.66 0.12
CA ASN A 40 -5.38 -16.26 0.78
C ASN A 40 -6.71 -15.66 0.31
N LEU A 41 -6.67 -14.68 -0.58
CA LEU A 41 -7.83 -13.96 -1.09
C LEU A 41 -8.06 -14.29 -2.58
N ASN A 42 -9.30 -14.46 -2.95
CA ASN A 42 -9.70 -14.54 -4.35
C ASN A 42 -10.02 -13.12 -4.84
N ILE A 43 -9.04 -12.46 -5.46
CA ILE A 43 -9.19 -11.11 -6.03
C ILE A 43 -8.98 -11.22 -7.53
N GLY A 44 -10.09 -11.09 -8.28
CA GLY A 44 -10.05 -11.09 -9.73
C GLY A 44 -9.57 -9.76 -10.31
N ARG A 45 -9.08 -9.81 -11.55
CA ARG A 45 -8.61 -8.63 -12.28
C ARG A 45 -9.75 -7.66 -12.63
N CYS A 46 -9.43 -6.39 -12.79
CA CYS A 46 -10.34 -5.40 -13.33
C CYS A 46 -10.71 -5.73 -14.79
N ILE A 47 -11.99 -5.70 -15.12
CA ILE A 47 -12.50 -5.94 -16.49
C ILE A 47 -12.78 -4.63 -17.24
N GLY A 48 -12.47 -3.49 -16.69
CA GLY A 48 -12.64 -2.17 -17.33
C GLY A 48 -14.09 -1.77 -17.59
N CYS A 49 -15.07 -2.34 -16.88
CA CYS A 49 -16.50 -2.10 -17.14
C CYS A 49 -16.99 -0.69 -16.79
N GLY A 50 -16.23 0.11 -16.04
CA GLY A 50 -16.57 1.48 -15.65
C GLY A 50 -17.75 1.63 -14.67
N VAL A 51 -18.35 0.55 -14.19
CA VAL A 51 -19.55 0.61 -13.33
C VAL A 51 -19.27 1.33 -12.02
N CYS A 52 -18.13 1.10 -11.36
CA CYS A 52 -17.77 1.77 -10.12
C CYS A 52 -17.71 3.30 -10.29
N SER A 53 -17.05 3.80 -11.34
CA SER A 53 -16.98 5.24 -11.64
C SER A 53 -18.32 5.84 -12.05
N THR A 54 -19.17 5.08 -12.76
CA THR A 54 -20.48 5.53 -13.18
C THR A 54 -21.42 5.66 -11.98
N ARG A 55 -21.51 4.64 -11.15
CA ARG A 55 -22.32 4.66 -9.93
C ARG A 55 -21.91 5.77 -8.97
N PHE A 56 -20.61 5.95 -8.81
CA PHE A 56 -20.07 7.01 -7.97
C PHE A 56 -20.57 8.39 -8.41
N ARG A 57 -20.52 8.70 -9.71
CA ARG A 57 -21.03 9.95 -10.27
C ARG A 57 -22.56 10.09 -10.16
N GLN A 58 -23.27 8.99 -10.02
CA GLN A 58 -24.73 8.97 -9.81
C GLN A 58 -25.12 9.07 -8.33
N GLY A 59 -24.13 9.16 -7.44
CA GLY A 59 -24.39 9.21 -6.00
C GLY A 59 -24.75 7.86 -5.38
N GLU A 60 -24.52 6.77 -6.12
CA GLU A 60 -24.77 5.41 -5.66
C GLU A 60 -23.55 4.79 -4.98
N ASP A 61 -23.74 3.60 -4.40
CA ASP A 61 -22.66 2.77 -3.89
C ASP A 61 -21.67 2.39 -5.00
N THR A 62 -20.40 2.68 -4.73
CA THR A 62 -19.29 2.48 -5.69
C THR A 62 -18.73 1.07 -5.72
N GLN A 63 -19.36 0.11 -5.06
CA GLN A 63 -18.85 -1.25 -4.97
C GLN A 63 -18.57 -1.86 -6.34
N CYS A 64 -17.47 -2.60 -6.42
CA CYS A 64 -17.13 -3.36 -7.61
C CYS A 64 -18.21 -4.43 -7.88
N ILE A 65 -18.60 -4.60 -9.15
CA ILE A 65 -19.60 -5.62 -9.53
C ILE A 65 -19.05 -7.05 -9.45
N ILE A 66 -17.73 -7.22 -9.44
CA ILE A 66 -17.10 -8.53 -9.32
C ILE A 66 -17.25 -8.99 -7.87
N LYS A 67 -17.90 -10.14 -7.69
CA LYS A 67 -18.17 -10.75 -6.37
C LYS A 67 -17.02 -11.66 -5.98
N ASP A 68 -16.10 -11.11 -5.20
CA ASP A 68 -14.93 -11.78 -4.68
C ASP A 68 -14.45 -11.12 -3.37
N ASP A 69 -13.27 -11.46 -2.89
CA ASP A 69 -12.75 -10.97 -1.60
C ASP A 69 -12.26 -9.51 -1.63
N PHE A 70 -12.25 -8.86 -2.80
CA PHE A 70 -11.73 -7.50 -2.94
C PHE A 70 -12.40 -6.51 -1.99
N GLN A 71 -13.73 -6.53 -1.91
CA GLN A 71 -14.46 -5.59 -1.10
C GLN A 71 -14.15 -5.71 0.40
N ALA A 72 -14.14 -6.95 0.92
CA ALA A 72 -13.79 -7.18 2.31
C ALA A 72 -12.33 -6.79 2.63
N PHE A 73 -11.44 -6.91 1.65
CA PHE A 73 -10.06 -6.47 1.78
C PHE A 73 -9.94 -4.94 1.73
N GLU A 74 -10.68 -4.28 0.83
CA GLU A 74 -10.75 -2.82 0.75
C GLU A 74 -11.22 -2.18 2.05
N GLU A 75 -12.23 -2.75 2.72
CA GLU A 75 -12.71 -2.29 4.03
C GLU A 75 -11.60 -2.27 5.08
N LYS A 76 -10.72 -3.27 5.09
CA LYS A 76 -9.57 -3.28 6.02
C LYS A 76 -8.61 -2.12 5.77
N ILE A 77 -8.43 -1.72 4.50
CA ILE A 77 -7.57 -0.58 4.12
C ILE A 77 -8.25 0.74 4.51
N LEU A 78 -9.56 0.85 4.34
CA LEU A 78 -10.33 2.02 4.77
C LEU A 78 -10.27 2.21 6.28
N ASP A 79 -10.32 1.13 7.06
CA ASP A 79 -10.27 1.17 8.52
C ASP A 79 -8.86 1.42 9.09
N ALA A 80 -7.82 1.16 8.31
CA ALA A 80 -6.45 1.37 8.75
C ALA A 80 -6.05 2.85 8.78
N ASP A 81 -5.21 3.23 9.73
CA ASP A 81 -4.55 4.53 9.80
C ASP A 81 -3.31 4.57 8.92
N ALA A 82 -2.61 3.45 8.83
CA ALA A 82 -1.43 3.28 7.98
C ALA A 82 -1.35 1.86 7.39
N VAL A 83 -0.60 1.74 6.30
CA VAL A 83 -0.39 0.49 5.57
C VAL A 83 1.11 0.22 5.44
N ILE A 84 1.53 -1.02 5.65
CA ILE A 84 2.85 -1.52 5.27
C ILE A 84 2.64 -2.55 4.18
N LEU A 85 3.07 -2.24 2.96
CA LEU A 85 2.81 -3.07 1.79
C LEU A 85 4.10 -3.67 1.26
N GLY A 86 4.14 -5.01 1.18
CA GLY A 86 5.26 -5.73 0.60
C GLY A 86 4.85 -6.55 -0.62
N ALA A 87 5.66 -6.49 -1.69
CA ALA A 87 5.45 -7.33 -2.86
C ALA A 87 6.76 -7.93 -3.38
N PRO A 88 6.72 -9.19 -3.87
CA PRO A 88 7.86 -9.77 -4.56
C PRO A 88 7.97 -9.19 -5.97
N VAL A 89 9.21 -9.03 -6.42
CA VAL A 89 9.54 -8.63 -7.79
C VAL A 89 9.74 -9.88 -8.64
N TYR A 90 8.91 -10.04 -9.66
CA TYR A 90 9.02 -11.07 -10.67
C TYR A 90 9.15 -10.43 -12.04
N VAL A 91 10.23 -10.79 -12.77
CA VAL A 91 10.50 -10.21 -14.10
C VAL A 91 10.50 -8.67 -14.05
N LEU A 92 11.34 -8.10 -13.17
CA LEU A 92 11.58 -6.66 -12.96
C LEU A 92 10.50 -5.88 -12.20
N GLU A 93 9.25 -6.32 -12.18
CA GLU A 93 8.13 -5.61 -11.59
C GLU A 93 7.48 -6.39 -10.43
N PRO A 94 6.69 -5.74 -9.58
CA PRO A 94 5.88 -6.44 -8.59
C PRO A 94 4.95 -7.46 -9.23
N VAL A 95 4.69 -8.51 -8.47
CA VAL A 95 3.80 -9.62 -8.88
C VAL A 95 2.46 -9.14 -9.43
N GLY A 96 1.93 -9.81 -10.46
CA GLY A 96 0.70 -9.41 -11.15
C GLY A 96 -0.53 -9.23 -10.25
N GLN A 97 -0.65 -9.99 -9.14
CA GLN A 97 -1.74 -9.80 -8.17
C GLN A 97 -1.76 -8.40 -7.54
N PHE A 98 -0.59 -7.77 -7.37
CA PHE A 98 -0.53 -6.37 -6.95
C PHE A 98 -1.23 -5.47 -7.98
N LYS A 99 -0.96 -5.66 -9.25
CA LYS A 99 -1.59 -4.87 -10.32
C LYS A 99 -3.09 -5.14 -10.43
N ASP A 100 -3.53 -6.41 -10.33
CA ASP A 100 -4.95 -6.78 -10.30
C ASP A 100 -5.69 -6.04 -9.17
N PHE A 101 -5.06 -5.91 -8.01
CA PHE A 101 -5.60 -5.17 -6.88
C PHE A 101 -5.64 -3.66 -7.13
N VAL A 102 -4.53 -3.04 -7.57
CA VAL A 102 -4.43 -1.58 -7.79
C VAL A 102 -5.38 -1.09 -8.86
N ASP A 103 -5.60 -1.86 -9.94
CA ASP A 103 -6.54 -1.51 -11.01
C ASP A 103 -7.99 -1.43 -10.54
N ARG A 104 -8.33 -2.12 -9.48
CA ARG A 104 -9.65 -2.05 -8.86
C ARG A 104 -9.73 -1.02 -7.74
N PHE A 105 -8.64 -0.85 -7.00
CA PHE A 105 -8.54 0.09 -5.88
C PHE A 105 -8.47 1.54 -6.38
N GLY A 106 -7.56 1.85 -7.30
CA GLY A 106 -7.27 3.21 -7.75
C GLY A 106 -8.49 4.03 -8.16
N PRO A 107 -9.34 3.54 -9.09
CA PRO A 107 -10.49 4.33 -9.58
C PRO A 107 -11.54 4.68 -8.50
N ARG A 108 -11.56 3.94 -7.41
CA ARG A 108 -12.51 4.13 -6.31
C ARG A 108 -11.94 5.02 -5.21
N HIS A 109 -10.62 5.15 -5.14
CA HIS A 109 -9.90 5.88 -4.12
C HIS A 109 -9.21 7.14 -4.64
N ASP A 110 -9.58 7.60 -5.84
CA ASP A 110 -9.10 8.87 -6.37
C ASP A 110 -9.62 10.02 -5.50
N ARG A 111 -8.72 10.60 -4.69
CA ARG A 111 -9.06 11.60 -3.68
C ARG A 111 -9.70 12.84 -4.31
N ALA A 112 -9.27 13.26 -5.49
CA ALA A 112 -9.83 14.42 -6.18
C ALA A 112 -11.24 14.13 -6.68
N ALA A 113 -11.47 12.94 -7.26
CA ALA A 113 -12.80 12.52 -7.72
C ALA A 113 -13.77 12.38 -6.54
N VAL A 114 -13.30 11.78 -5.43
CA VAL A 114 -14.09 11.60 -4.19
C VAL A 114 -14.47 12.96 -3.60
N GLN A 115 -13.55 13.91 -3.53
CA GLN A 115 -13.82 15.26 -3.04
C GLN A 115 -14.82 15.98 -3.94
N GLY A 116 -14.61 15.95 -5.26
CA GLY A 116 -15.52 16.58 -6.21
C GLY A 116 -16.96 16.04 -6.14
N GLU A 117 -17.10 14.73 -5.91
CA GLU A 117 -18.45 14.14 -5.71
C GLU A 117 -19.07 14.56 -4.38
N GLN A 118 -18.29 14.62 -3.31
CA GLN A 118 -18.75 15.14 -2.02
C GLN A 118 -19.26 16.57 -2.14
N ASP A 119 -18.49 17.45 -2.78
CA ASP A 119 -18.82 18.85 -2.98
C ASP A 119 -20.10 19.00 -3.83
N ARG A 120 -20.27 18.16 -4.84
CA ARG A 120 -21.47 18.13 -5.69
C ARG A 120 -22.72 17.75 -4.88
N ARG A 121 -22.63 16.75 -4.00
CA ARG A 121 -23.76 16.33 -3.13
C ARG A 121 -24.14 17.43 -2.16
N ILE A 122 -23.16 18.07 -1.53
CA ILE A 122 -23.38 19.20 -0.62
C ILE A 122 -24.02 20.38 -1.36
N ALA A 123 -23.52 20.74 -2.54
CA ALA A 123 -24.08 21.81 -3.35
C ALA A 123 -25.51 21.52 -3.82
N ALA A 124 -25.89 20.26 -3.96
CA ALA A 124 -27.23 19.82 -4.24
C ALA A 124 -28.16 19.80 -2.98
N GLY A 125 -27.66 20.24 -1.83
CA GLY A 125 -28.40 20.29 -0.57
C GLY A 125 -28.57 18.92 0.12
N GLN A 126 -27.78 17.91 -0.28
CA GLN A 126 -27.78 16.60 0.38
C GLN A 126 -27.14 16.69 1.76
N THR A 127 -27.79 16.19 2.77
CA THR A 127 -27.30 16.06 4.14
C THR A 127 -27.11 14.60 4.55
N GLU A 128 -27.67 13.68 3.76
CA GLU A 128 -27.55 12.22 3.94
C GLU A 128 -26.99 11.60 2.65
N GLY A 129 -26.48 10.38 2.74
CA GLY A 129 -25.89 9.70 1.60
C GLY A 129 -24.61 10.36 1.08
N LEU A 130 -23.89 11.06 1.95
CA LEU A 130 -22.59 11.63 1.64
C LEU A 130 -21.55 10.53 1.48
N VAL A 131 -20.40 10.88 0.89
CA VAL A 131 -19.29 9.95 0.73
C VAL A 131 -18.77 9.50 2.11
N ASP A 132 -18.43 8.24 2.24
CA ASP A 132 -17.87 7.69 3.48
C ASP A 132 -16.65 8.51 3.95
N PRO A 133 -16.68 9.04 5.18
CA PRO A 133 -15.64 9.93 5.68
C PRO A 133 -14.26 9.28 5.75
N ARG A 134 -14.15 7.95 5.76
CA ARG A 134 -12.88 7.23 5.75
C ARG A 134 -12.06 7.48 4.48
N TYR A 135 -12.70 7.85 3.36
CA TYR A 135 -11.99 8.25 2.14
C TYR A 135 -11.22 9.58 2.28
N PHE A 136 -11.62 10.43 3.24
CA PHE A 136 -10.98 11.73 3.48
C PHE A 136 -9.93 11.69 4.59
N LYS A 137 -9.81 10.56 5.27
CA LYS A 137 -8.82 10.39 6.33
C LYS A 137 -7.42 10.36 5.75
N ASP A 138 -6.52 11.14 6.33
CA ASP A 138 -5.11 11.08 5.99
C ASP A 138 -4.53 9.74 6.43
N LYS A 139 -3.82 9.09 5.51
CA LYS A 139 -3.24 7.77 5.69
C LYS A 139 -1.76 7.78 5.31
N TYR A 140 -1.03 6.83 5.87
CA TYR A 140 0.42 6.71 5.72
C TYR A 140 0.76 5.35 5.18
N VAL A 141 1.83 5.27 4.37
CA VAL A 141 2.23 4.00 3.78
C VAL A 141 3.75 3.82 3.79
N GLY A 142 4.19 2.59 4.07
CA GLY A 142 5.56 2.13 3.90
C GLY A 142 5.62 0.99 2.89
N TYR A 143 6.66 0.96 2.05
CA TYR A 143 6.81 -0.04 1.00
C TYR A 143 8.01 -0.96 1.23
N ILE A 144 7.86 -2.22 0.83
CA ILE A 144 8.91 -3.22 0.84
C ILE A 144 8.89 -3.96 -0.50
N SER A 145 9.87 -3.68 -1.34
CA SER A 145 10.11 -4.43 -2.58
C SER A 145 11.03 -5.62 -2.28
N VAL A 146 10.70 -6.82 -2.77
CA VAL A 146 11.45 -8.04 -2.41
C VAL A 146 11.85 -8.80 -3.66
N GLY A 147 13.14 -8.78 -4.00
CA GLY A 147 13.67 -9.42 -5.20
C GLY A 147 14.74 -10.47 -4.95
N GLY A 148 14.76 -11.52 -5.79
CA GLY A 148 15.73 -12.62 -5.68
C GLY A 148 17.08 -12.35 -6.33
N ALA A 149 17.22 -11.29 -7.12
CA ALA A 149 18.46 -10.96 -7.81
C ALA A 149 19.51 -10.41 -6.84
N HIS A 150 20.79 -10.65 -7.14
CA HIS A 150 21.91 -10.18 -6.33
C HIS A 150 22.23 -8.69 -6.49
N THR A 151 21.62 -8.02 -7.47
CA THR A 151 21.88 -6.61 -7.78
C THR A 151 20.59 -5.83 -7.88
N LYS A 152 20.61 -4.56 -7.46
CA LYS A 152 19.45 -3.67 -7.41
C LYS A 152 18.82 -3.41 -8.78
N ASN A 153 19.60 -3.37 -9.85
CA ASN A 153 19.09 -3.09 -11.19
C ASN A 153 18.00 -4.08 -11.66
N TRP A 154 18.03 -5.32 -11.19
CA TRP A 154 17.02 -6.33 -11.52
C TRP A 154 15.73 -6.23 -10.70
N VAL A 155 15.71 -5.37 -9.70
CA VAL A 155 14.52 -5.12 -8.86
C VAL A 155 14.07 -3.66 -8.91
N SER A 156 14.74 -2.83 -9.72
CA SER A 156 14.62 -1.37 -9.74
C SER A 156 13.23 -0.83 -10.05
N LEU A 157 12.36 -1.58 -10.72
CA LEU A 157 10.97 -1.18 -10.94
C LEU A 157 10.04 -1.58 -9.79
N GLY A 158 10.56 -2.30 -8.80
CA GLY A 158 9.77 -2.75 -7.65
C GLY A 158 9.15 -1.59 -6.90
N LEU A 159 9.95 -0.78 -6.25
CA LEU A 159 9.48 0.37 -5.46
C LEU A 159 8.68 1.38 -6.28
N PRO A 160 9.17 1.89 -7.43
CA PRO A 160 8.39 2.85 -8.23
C PRO A 160 7.00 2.35 -8.62
N THR A 161 6.88 1.05 -8.94
CA THR A 161 5.57 0.47 -9.28
C THR A 161 4.67 0.34 -8.05
N LEU A 162 5.21 0.07 -6.85
CA LEU A 162 4.42 0.01 -5.62
C LEU A 162 3.75 1.36 -5.30
N HIS A 163 4.37 2.48 -5.68
CA HIS A 163 3.79 3.81 -5.48
C HIS A 163 2.48 4.05 -6.27
N THR A 164 2.15 3.21 -7.25
CA THR A 164 0.84 3.30 -7.92
C THR A 164 -0.32 3.07 -6.97
N PHE A 165 -0.09 2.39 -5.84
CA PHE A 165 -1.11 2.19 -4.81
C PHE A 165 -1.53 3.48 -4.11
N ASN A 166 -0.56 4.34 -3.75
CA ASN A 166 -0.86 5.58 -3.02
C ASN A 166 -1.21 6.76 -3.93
N MET A 167 -0.92 6.72 -5.23
CA MET A 167 -1.10 7.87 -6.12
C MET A 167 -2.55 8.35 -6.17
N SER A 168 -3.51 7.45 -6.29
CA SER A 168 -4.93 7.82 -6.35
C SER A 168 -5.51 8.23 -4.99
N SER A 169 -5.11 7.53 -3.94
CA SER A 169 -5.61 7.76 -2.57
C SER A 169 -4.87 8.87 -1.83
N THR A 170 -3.78 9.40 -2.40
CA THR A 170 -2.92 10.44 -1.79
C THR A 170 -2.37 10.09 -0.40
N MET A 171 -2.17 8.80 -0.12
CA MET A 171 -1.51 8.38 1.12
C MET A 171 -0.09 8.92 1.17
N LYS A 172 0.36 9.39 2.33
CA LYS A 172 1.73 9.84 2.53
C LYS A 172 2.67 8.66 2.59
N VAL A 173 3.63 8.60 1.69
CA VAL A 173 4.72 7.63 1.78
C VAL A 173 5.69 8.09 2.86
N VAL A 174 5.87 7.24 3.87
CA VAL A 174 6.76 7.50 5.01
C VAL A 174 8.16 6.97 4.71
N GLY A 175 8.23 5.85 4.01
CA GLY A 175 9.53 5.26 3.67
C GLY A 175 9.38 4.00 2.82
N GLU A 176 10.54 3.52 2.36
CA GLU A 176 10.60 2.36 1.48
C GLU A 176 11.90 1.58 1.65
N ILE A 177 11.84 0.28 1.42
CA ILE A 177 12.98 -0.62 1.49
C ILE A 177 13.01 -1.52 0.26
N ASP A 178 14.17 -1.58 -0.40
CA ASP A 178 14.42 -2.49 -1.50
C ASP A 178 15.25 -3.68 -1.00
N ALA A 179 14.59 -4.81 -0.76
CA ALA A 179 15.20 -6.05 -0.29
C ALA A 179 15.58 -6.93 -1.48
N TYR A 180 16.78 -6.80 -1.97
CA TYR A 180 17.35 -7.65 -3.02
C TYR A 180 18.16 -8.81 -2.42
N ASP A 181 18.66 -9.73 -3.25
CA ASP A 181 19.35 -10.97 -2.86
C ASP A 181 18.49 -11.91 -1.98
N MET A 182 17.17 -11.86 -2.20
CA MET A 182 16.18 -12.65 -1.46
C MET A 182 15.79 -13.93 -2.23
N GLY A 183 16.72 -14.57 -2.96
CA GLY A 183 16.45 -15.73 -3.80
C GLY A 183 16.05 -17.00 -3.03
N ARG A 184 16.46 -17.12 -1.77
CA ARG A 184 16.15 -18.29 -0.93
C ARG A 184 15.11 -17.94 0.12
N THR A 185 14.17 -18.85 0.40
CA THR A 185 13.21 -18.68 1.50
C THR A 185 13.96 -18.60 2.83
N GLY A 186 13.65 -17.59 3.64
CA GLY A 186 14.31 -17.32 4.91
C GLY A 186 15.55 -16.42 4.81
N SER A 187 15.98 -16.00 3.60
CA SER A 187 17.12 -15.07 3.45
C SER A 187 17.05 -13.84 4.36
N PRO A 188 15.88 -13.18 4.57
CA PRO A 188 15.82 -12.02 5.45
C PRO A 188 16.31 -12.28 6.87
N VAL A 189 16.02 -13.46 7.42
CA VAL A 189 16.37 -13.81 8.82
C VAL A 189 17.88 -13.89 9.04
N LEU A 190 18.65 -14.07 7.96
CA LEU A 190 20.10 -14.11 7.99
C LEU A 190 20.75 -12.73 7.77
N ASN A 191 19.94 -11.70 7.52
CA ASN A 191 20.39 -10.34 7.26
C ASN A 191 19.88 -9.41 8.36
N GLU A 192 20.67 -9.31 9.45
CA GLU A 192 20.30 -8.52 10.63
C GLU A 192 20.11 -7.03 10.31
N ASP A 193 20.89 -6.46 9.39
CA ASP A 193 20.76 -5.08 8.96
C ASP A 193 19.42 -4.84 8.26
N LEU A 194 19.04 -5.71 7.33
CA LEU A 194 17.74 -5.63 6.65
C LEU A 194 16.58 -5.77 7.64
N ILE A 195 16.64 -6.73 8.55
CA ILE A 195 15.62 -6.93 9.59
C ILE A 195 15.48 -5.66 10.45
N SER A 196 16.60 -5.08 10.88
CA SER A 196 16.60 -3.84 11.66
C SER A 196 15.98 -2.66 10.91
N LYS A 197 16.35 -2.49 9.62
CA LYS A 197 15.79 -1.44 8.76
C LYS A 197 14.28 -1.58 8.59
N VAL A 198 13.82 -2.80 8.34
CA VAL A 198 12.39 -3.08 8.15
C VAL A 198 11.60 -2.88 9.44
N ASN A 199 12.15 -3.29 10.59
CA ASN A 199 11.54 -3.02 11.89
C ASN A 199 11.41 -1.50 12.11
N THR A 200 12.48 -0.75 11.83
CA THR A 200 12.49 0.72 11.92
C THR A 200 11.45 1.36 10.98
N LEU A 201 11.27 0.84 9.76
CA LEU A 201 10.21 1.30 8.86
C LEU A 201 8.84 1.21 9.54
N GLY A 202 8.55 0.10 10.23
CA GLY A 202 7.31 -0.08 10.97
C GLY A 202 7.12 0.96 12.09
N VAL A 203 8.17 1.25 12.84
CA VAL A 203 8.18 2.32 13.85
C VAL A 203 7.89 3.67 13.21
N LYS A 204 8.61 4.03 12.14
CA LYS A 204 8.45 5.32 11.43
C LYS A 204 7.07 5.51 10.83
N VAL A 205 6.50 4.46 10.23
CA VAL A 205 5.12 4.49 9.72
C VAL A 205 4.11 4.75 10.84
N THR A 206 4.32 4.14 12.00
CA THR A 206 3.44 4.35 13.16
C THR A 206 3.56 5.76 13.74
N GLU A 207 4.78 6.26 13.88
CA GLU A 207 5.08 7.62 14.39
C GLU A 207 4.60 8.74 13.46
N ALA A 208 4.41 8.44 12.18
CA ALA A 208 3.90 9.40 11.20
C ALA A 208 2.38 9.62 11.32
N VAL A 209 1.64 8.65 11.85
CA VAL A 209 0.17 8.73 11.93
C VAL A 209 -0.26 9.96 12.75
N GLY A 210 -1.06 10.81 12.10
CA GLY A 210 -1.58 12.03 12.68
C GLY A 210 -0.67 13.27 12.54
N LYS A 211 0.53 13.13 11.97
CA LYS A 211 1.37 14.28 11.61
C LYS A 211 0.91 14.91 10.30
N PRO A 212 1.00 16.23 10.12
CA PRO A 212 0.89 16.84 8.80
C PRO A 212 1.87 16.21 7.80
N TYR A 213 1.45 16.08 6.53
CA TYR A 213 2.26 15.39 5.53
C TYR A 213 3.62 16.04 5.26
N ASP A 214 3.75 17.33 5.45
CA ASP A 214 4.99 18.11 5.33
C ASP A 214 5.94 17.93 6.51
N GLU A 215 5.45 17.46 7.66
CA GLU A 215 6.24 17.15 8.84
C GLU A 215 6.71 15.69 8.91
N VAL A 216 6.31 14.85 7.96
CA VAL A 216 6.71 13.44 7.91
C VAL A 216 8.11 13.32 7.33
N GLU A 217 9.05 12.87 8.17
CA GLU A 217 10.41 12.54 7.72
C GLU A 217 10.44 11.30 6.84
N TRP A 218 11.11 11.42 5.70
CA TRP A 218 11.36 10.30 4.80
C TRP A 218 12.29 9.26 5.42
N TYR A 219 11.94 7.99 5.29
CA TYR A 219 12.77 6.86 5.68
C TYR A 219 13.01 5.94 4.49
N GLY A 220 14.21 5.92 3.97
CA GLY A 220 14.61 5.11 2.82
C GLY A 220 16.11 5.15 2.60
N GLU A 221 16.56 4.58 1.50
CA GLU A 221 17.98 4.58 1.15
C GLU A 221 18.45 5.98 0.71
N GLU A 222 19.68 6.31 1.07
CA GLU A 222 20.35 7.51 0.57
C GLU A 222 20.47 7.43 -0.97
N GLY A 223 20.26 8.56 -1.64
CA GLY A 223 20.29 8.64 -3.11
C GLY A 223 18.99 8.25 -3.81
N THR A 224 17.94 7.88 -3.06
CA THR A 224 16.62 7.66 -3.66
C THR A 224 16.04 8.96 -4.22
N CYS A 225 15.63 8.95 -5.48
CA CYS A 225 14.98 10.10 -6.10
C CYS A 225 13.63 10.40 -5.43
N PRO A 226 13.40 11.62 -4.91
CA PRO A 226 12.14 11.93 -4.23
C PRO A 226 10.93 12.02 -5.17
N VAL A 227 11.14 11.95 -6.49
CA VAL A 227 10.08 12.08 -7.50
C VAL A 227 9.70 10.72 -8.09
N CYS A 228 10.67 9.92 -8.54
CA CYS A 228 10.40 8.63 -9.18
C CYS A 228 10.75 7.43 -8.28
N HIS A 229 11.26 7.68 -7.08
CA HIS A 229 11.64 6.68 -6.09
C HIS A 229 12.63 5.61 -6.59
N GLN A 230 13.39 5.93 -7.63
CA GLN A 230 14.49 5.10 -8.09
C GLN A 230 15.79 5.49 -7.40
N ASN A 231 16.61 4.50 -7.09
CA ASN A 231 17.90 4.65 -6.42
C ASN A 231 19.09 4.24 -7.30
N LEU A 232 18.88 4.11 -8.61
CA LEU A 232 19.91 3.76 -9.59
C LEU A 232 20.48 4.98 -10.34
N ILE A 233 20.24 6.17 -9.84
CA ILE A 233 20.79 7.39 -10.44
C ILE A 233 22.20 7.56 -9.88
N THR A 234 23.18 7.30 -10.70
CA THR A 234 24.60 7.57 -10.42
C THR A 234 25.07 8.80 -11.15
#